data_e2d69060cbed000ebe5ee9d8b2f8a08d
#
_entry.id   e2d69060cbed000ebe5ee9d8b2f8a08d
#
_cell.length_a   1.000
_cell.length_b   1.000
_cell.length_c   1.000
_cell.angle_alpha   90.00
_cell.angle_beta   90.00
_cell.angle_gamma   90.00
#
_symmetry.space_group_name_H-M   'P 1'
#
loop_
_entity.id
_entity.type
_entity.pdbx_description
1 polymer ?
#
loop_
_entity_poly.entity_id
_entity_poly.type
_entity_poly.pdbx_seq_one_letter_code
_entity_poly.pdbx_strand_id
1 'polypeptide(L)'
;MSGVKFRYEKLKNRDFLEKIGKVKNIIGMIIEASGLPASIGEICTLHSSVGDMQIMAEVVGFKDDNILLMPYGDIKGIGAGSFVKLSRSRLQVPVGDFLIGRTIDPMGRPIDELGEFENITAYFNADSPYTIPLRRPRIDTPLSYGVKAIDGMLTIGKGQRMG
;
A
#
# COMPACT_ATOMS: atom_id res chain seq x y z
N MET A 1 27.36 -14.57 -28.85
CA MET A 1 26.15 -13.91 -29.41
C MET A 1 24.89 -14.03 -28.53
N SER A 2 24.88 -14.76 -27.40
CA SER A 2 23.68 -14.98 -26.58
C SER A 2 23.34 -13.81 -25.63
N GLY A 3 24.32 -13.07 -25.16
CA GLY A 3 24.10 -11.99 -24.17
C GLY A 3 23.38 -10.73 -24.69
N VAL A 4 23.52 -10.42 -25.99
CA VAL A 4 22.88 -9.26 -26.63
C VAL A 4 21.39 -9.54 -26.86
N LYS A 5 21.05 -10.77 -27.27
CA LYS A 5 19.67 -11.21 -27.50
C LYS A 5 18.85 -11.20 -26.19
N PHE A 6 19.43 -11.63 -25.09
CA PHE A 6 18.82 -11.60 -23.75
C PHE A 6 18.59 -10.18 -23.23
N ARG A 7 19.51 -9.23 -23.51
CA ARG A 7 19.31 -7.81 -23.19
C ARG A 7 18.20 -7.17 -24.02
N TYR A 8 18.14 -7.52 -25.32
CA TYR A 8 17.11 -6.97 -26.22
C TYR A 8 15.69 -7.42 -25.83
N GLU A 9 15.51 -8.69 -25.44
CA GLU A 9 14.21 -9.19 -24.99
C GLU A 9 13.75 -8.55 -23.66
N LYS A 10 14.67 -8.29 -22.73
CA LYS A 10 14.39 -7.53 -21.51
C LYS A 10 13.97 -6.07 -21.77
N LEU A 11 14.44 -5.49 -22.89
CA LEU A 11 14.11 -4.11 -23.26
C LEU A 11 12.81 -4.03 -24.06
N LYS A 12 12.47 -5.06 -24.83
CA LYS A 12 11.29 -5.09 -25.71
C LYS A 12 9.96 -4.99 -24.97
N ASN A 13 9.91 -5.42 -23.72
CA ASN A 13 8.72 -5.41 -22.86
C ASN A 13 8.74 -4.31 -21.79
N ARG A 14 9.67 -3.36 -21.86
CA ARG A 14 9.68 -2.20 -20.97
C ARG A 14 9.04 -1.01 -21.68
N ASP A 15 7.96 -0.52 -21.08
CA ASP A 15 7.41 0.77 -21.45
C ASP A 15 8.36 1.86 -20.92
N PHE A 16 9.15 2.46 -21.80
CA PHE A 16 10.13 3.50 -21.44
C PHE A 16 9.48 4.88 -21.28
N LEU A 17 8.19 4.98 -21.62
CA LEU A 17 7.43 6.21 -21.48
C LEU A 17 6.69 6.22 -20.15
N GLU A 18 7.19 6.98 -19.21
CA GLU A 18 6.43 7.28 -18.00
C GLU A 18 5.30 8.25 -18.33
N LYS A 19 4.06 7.81 -18.13
CA LYS A 19 2.90 8.69 -18.24
C LYS A 19 2.82 9.52 -16.96
N ILE A 20 2.92 10.81 -17.11
CA ILE A 20 2.84 11.79 -16.03
C ILE A 20 1.55 12.58 -16.19
N GLY A 21 0.73 12.55 -15.15
CA GLY A 21 -0.47 13.39 -15.05
C GLY A 21 -0.16 14.74 -14.41
N LYS A 22 -1.14 15.63 -14.45
CA LYS A 22 -1.08 16.93 -13.77
C LYS A 22 -2.31 17.13 -12.89
N VAL A 23 -2.08 17.63 -11.69
CA VAL A 23 -3.14 18.08 -10.80
C VAL A 23 -3.83 19.28 -11.45
N LYS A 24 -5.15 19.22 -11.63
CA LYS A 24 -5.98 20.29 -12.15
C LYS A 24 -6.65 21.08 -11.03
N ASN A 25 -7.20 20.35 -10.05
CA ASN A 25 -8.01 20.95 -9.01
C ASN A 25 -7.85 20.17 -7.70
N ILE A 26 -8.12 20.82 -6.58
CA ILE A 26 -8.17 20.22 -5.25
C ILE A 26 -9.44 20.70 -4.57
N ILE A 27 -10.29 19.75 -4.16
CA ILE A 27 -11.57 20.04 -3.51
C ILE A 27 -11.62 19.26 -2.18
N GLY A 28 -11.36 19.96 -1.09
CA GLY A 28 -11.22 19.33 0.23
C GLY A 28 -10.08 18.33 0.24
N MET A 29 -10.38 17.03 0.42
CA MET A 29 -9.40 15.94 0.43
C MET A 29 -9.28 15.22 -0.92
N ILE A 30 -10.05 15.61 -1.94
CA ILE A 30 -10.00 15.00 -3.26
C ILE A 30 -9.17 15.83 -4.21
N ILE A 31 -8.23 15.18 -4.87
CA ILE A 31 -7.36 15.77 -5.88
C ILE A 31 -7.81 15.30 -7.25
N GLU A 32 -8.09 16.22 -8.13
CA GLU A 32 -8.47 15.96 -9.52
C GLU A 32 -7.24 16.10 -10.42
N ALA A 33 -6.89 15.04 -11.16
CA ALA A 33 -5.73 15.03 -12.04
C ALA A 33 -6.08 14.45 -13.41
N SER A 34 -5.37 14.89 -14.44
CA SER A 34 -5.58 14.49 -15.83
C SER A 34 -4.39 13.81 -16.46
N GLY A 35 -4.62 13.13 -17.59
CA GLY A 35 -3.58 12.58 -18.45
C GLY A 35 -3.07 11.19 -18.06
N LEU A 36 -3.76 10.47 -17.17
CA LEU A 36 -3.34 9.15 -16.69
C LEU A 36 -4.41 8.08 -16.95
N PRO A 37 -4.06 6.97 -17.59
CA PRO A 37 -4.91 5.78 -17.64
C PRO A 37 -4.71 4.98 -16.34
N ALA A 38 -5.59 5.20 -15.38
CA ALA A 38 -5.54 4.55 -14.08
C ALA A 38 -6.77 3.68 -13.84
N SER A 39 -6.70 2.76 -12.89
CA SER A 39 -7.81 1.96 -12.39
C SER A 39 -8.10 2.33 -10.93
N ILE A 40 -9.34 2.14 -10.48
CA ILE A 40 -9.72 2.36 -9.07
C ILE A 40 -8.88 1.44 -8.18
N GLY A 41 -8.35 1.99 -7.08
CA GLY A 41 -7.48 1.30 -6.13
C GLY A 41 -6.00 1.30 -6.52
N GLU A 42 -5.62 1.87 -7.68
CA GLU A 42 -4.21 2.06 -8.02
C GLU A 42 -3.58 3.20 -7.21
N ILE A 43 -2.32 3.00 -6.83
CA ILE A 43 -1.54 3.99 -6.10
C ILE A 43 -0.81 4.90 -7.07
N CYS A 44 -0.86 6.19 -6.76
CA CYS A 44 -0.11 7.24 -7.44
C CYS A 44 0.84 7.93 -6.47
N THR A 45 1.89 8.51 -6.99
CA THR A 45 2.74 9.46 -6.26
C THR A 45 2.49 10.85 -6.80
N LEU A 46 2.11 11.75 -5.91
CA LEU A 46 1.98 13.19 -6.18
C LEU A 46 3.33 13.85 -5.89
N HIS A 47 3.81 14.60 -6.83
CA HIS A 47 5.04 15.38 -6.70
C HIS A 47 4.70 16.86 -6.70
N SER A 48 5.17 17.59 -5.70
CA SER A 48 5.01 19.04 -5.66
C SER A 48 5.69 19.69 -6.86
N SER A 49 5.10 20.75 -7.38
CA SER A 49 5.75 21.62 -8.38
C SER A 49 6.79 22.56 -7.75
N VAL A 50 6.79 22.68 -6.42
CA VAL A 50 7.68 23.54 -5.64
C VAL A 50 8.30 22.72 -4.51
N GLY A 51 9.51 22.22 -4.69
CA GLY A 51 10.23 21.40 -3.71
C GLY A 51 10.14 19.89 -3.97
N ASP A 52 10.77 19.12 -3.08
CA ASP A 52 10.93 17.66 -3.22
C ASP A 52 9.82 16.83 -2.51
N MET A 53 8.68 17.48 -2.19
CA MET A 53 7.60 16.78 -1.48
C MET A 53 6.94 15.74 -2.38
N GLN A 54 6.81 14.54 -1.85
CA GLN A 54 6.11 13.43 -2.48
C GLN A 54 5.07 12.86 -1.53
N ILE A 55 3.86 12.63 -2.04
CA ILE A 55 2.75 12.09 -1.27
C ILE A 55 2.12 10.96 -2.07
N MET A 56 1.87 9.83 -1.41
CA MET A 56 1.10 8.75 -2.01
C MET A 56 -0.38 9.09 -1.99
N ALA A 57 -1.07 8.70 -3.05
CA ALA A 57 -2.52 8.84 -3.16
C ALA A 57 -3.12 7.63 -3.88
N GLU A 58 -4.37 7.34 -3.61
CA GLU A 58 -5.13 6.26 -4.23
C GLU A 58 -6.14 6.81 -5.23
N VAL A 59 -6.31 6.13 -6.35
CA VAL A 59 -7.37 6.41 -7.32
C VAL A 59 -8.69 5.92 -6.76
N VAL A 60 -9.57 6.85 -6.37
CA VAL A 60 -10.88 6.53 -5.78
C VAL A 60 -12.05 6.66 -6.76
N GLY A 61 -11.81 7.24 -7.93
CA GLY A 61 -12.85 7.39 -8.94
C GLY A 61 -12.42 8.19 -10.16
N PHE A 62 -13.39 8.50 -10.98
CA PHE A 62 -13.23 9.28 -12.20
C PHE A 62 -14.30 10.35 -12.29
N LYS A 63 -13.95 11.46 -12.92
CA LYS A 63 -14.88 12.52 -13.28
C LYS A 63 -14.48 13.08 -14.63
N ASP A 64 -15.36 12.93 -15.62
CA ASP A 64 -15.05 13.23 -17.01
C ASP A 64 -13.78 12.48 -17.45
N ASP A 65 -12.77 13.18 -17.98
CA ASP A 65 -11.47 12.62 -18.37
C ASP A 65 -10.40 12.70 -17.27
N ASN A 66 -10.80 13.01 -16.03
CA ASN A 66 -9.88 13.16 -14.91
C ASN A 66 -10.02 12.01 -13.92
N ILE A 67 -8.92 11.68 -13.26
CA ILE A 67 -8.90 10.77 -12.12
C ILE A 67 -9.10 11.54 -10.82
N LEU A 68 -9.81 10.93 -9.88
CA LEU A 68 -9.99 11.44 -8.52
C LEU A 68 -9.07 10.68 -7.59
N LEU A 69 -8.23 11.40 -6.87
CA LEU A 69 -7.21 10.87 -5.99
C LEU A 69 -7.50 11.24 -4.54
N MET A 70 -7.34 10.27 -3.64
CA MET A 70 -7.36 10.47 -2.21
C MET A 70 -5.93 10.35 -1.66
N PRO A 71 -5.33 11.42 -1.10
CA PRO A 71 -3.97 11.38 -0.59
C PRO A 71 -3.89 10.65 0.76
N TYR A 72 -2.77 9.97 0.97
CA TYR A 72 -2.40 9.33 2.23
C TYR A 72 -1.46 10.23 3.07
N GLY A 73 -1.91 11.43 3.38
CA GLY A 73 -1.12 12.37 4.18
C GLY A 73 -1.49 13.82 3.95
N ASP A 74 -0.67 14.71 4.52
CA ASP A 74 -0.87 16.16 4.40
C ASP A 74 -0.54 16.63 2.98
N ILE A 75 -1.47 17.32 2.36
CA ILE A 75 -1.35 17.82 0.98
C ILE A 75 -0.69 19.20 0.87
N LYS A 76 -0.13 19.72 1.99
CA LYS A 76 0.58 21.00 1.94
C LYS A 76 1.69 20.97 0.90
N GLY A 77 1.72 21.96 0.03
CA GLY A 77 2.68 22.03 -1.06
C GLY A 77 2.26 21.35 -2.36
N ILE A 78 1.14 20.61 -2.39
CA ILE A 78 0.54 20.11 -3.61
C ILE A 78 -0.48 21.15 -4.10
N GLY A 79 -0.37 21.53 -5.36
CA GLY A 79 -1.25 22.53 -5.97
C GLY A 79 -1.51 22.23 -7.44
N ALA A 80 -2.25 23.13 -8.09
CA ALA A 80 -2.48 23.03 -9.53
C ALA A 80 -1.14 23.01 -10.29
N GLY A 81 -1.00 22.06 -11.23
CA GLY A 81 0.24 21.85 -11.97
C GLY A 81 1.24 20.91 -11.32
N SER A 82 1.03 20.46 -10.07
CA SER A 82 1.81 19.36 -9.48
C SER A 82 1.70 18.10 -10.34
N PHE A 83 2.74 17.27 -10.31
CA PHE A 83 2.82 16.08 -11.15
C PHE A 83 2.27 14.86 -10.43
N VAL A 84 1.64 13.96 -11.20
CA VAL A 84 1.12 12.68 -10.72
C VAL A 84 1.76 11.55 -11.50
N LYS A 85 2.37 10.62 -10.81
CA LYS A 85 2.99 9.41 -11.38
C LYS A 85 2.24 8.17 -10.91
N LEU A 86 1.81 7.31 -11.84
CA LEU A 86 1.19 6.03 -11.53
C LEU A 86 2.23 5.00 -11.09
N SER A 87 1.99 4.33 -9.98
CA SER A 87 2.80 3.18 -9.55
C SER A 87 2.35 1.87 -10.17
N ARG A 88 1.16 1.81 -10.77
CA ARG A 88 0.52 0.60 -11.32
C ARG A 88 0.42 -0.56 -10.33
N SER A 89 0.40 -0.26 -9.05
CA SER A 89 0.23 -1.23 -7.97
C SER A 89 -0.89 -0.79 -7.04
N ARG A 90 -1.47 -1.73 -6.33
CA ARG A 90 -2.33 -1.43 -5.18
C ARG A 90 -1.48 -1.20 -3.95
N LEU A 91 -2.07 -0.64 -2.90
CA LEU A 91 -1.38 -0.51 -1.63
C LEU A 91 -0.97 -1.87 -1.11
N GLN A 92 0.32 -2.04 -0.90
CA GLN A 92 0.93 -3.25 -0.38
C GLN A 92 1.67 -2.95 0.91
N VAL A 93 1.54 -3.86 1.86
CA VAL A 93 2.25 -3.79 3.14
C VAL A 93 3.23 -4.97 3.24
N PRO A 94 4.41 -4.76 3.80
CA PRO A 94 5.35 -5.84 4.05
C PRO A 94 4.79 -6.78 5.11
N VAL A 95 5.01 -8.08 4.94
CA VAL A 95 4.56 -9.11 5.90
C VAL A 95 5.67 -10.10 6.19
N GLY A 96 5.76 -10.51 7.47
CA GLY A 96 6.75 -11.47 7.93
C GLY A 96 6.97 -11.40 9.44
N ASP A 97 7.80 -12.30 9.95
CA ASP A 97 8.09 -12.40 11.38
C ASP A 97 8.85 -11.16 11.92
N PHE A 98 9.48 -10.39 11.03
CA PHE A 98 10.14 -9.13 11.39
C PHE A 98 9.18 -8.05 11.92
N LEU A 99 7.87 -8.22 11.72
CA LEU A 99 6.84 -7.32 12.27
C LEU A 99 6.53 -7.58 13.75
N ILE A 100 6.98 -8.72 14.30
CA ILE A 100 6.69 -9.08 15.70
C ILE A 100 7.41 -8.09 16.61
N GLY A 101 6.63 -7.41 17.48
CA GLY A 101 7.13 -6.39 18.40
C GLY A 101 7.46 -5.03 17.77
N ARG A 102 7.11 -4.83 16.48
CA ARG A 102 7.31 -3.57 15.77
C ARG A 102 6.01 -2.77 15.66
N THR A 103 6.14 -1.46 15.62
CA THR A 103 5.01 -0.54 15.35
C THR A 103 5.17 0.06 13.96
N ILE A 104 4.12 -0.03 13.15
CA ILE A 104 4.13 0.46 11.76
C ILE A 104 3.00 1.44 11.51
N ASP A 105 3.21 2.32 10.53
CA ASP A 105 2.17 3.19 10.00
C ASP A 105 1.21 2.40 9.06
N PRO A 106 0.10 2.98 8.61
CA PRO A 106 -0.81 2.34 7.66
C PRO A 106 -0.17 2.02 6.28
N MET A 107 0.98 2.61 5.97
CA MET A 107 1.75 2.33 4.76
C MET A 107 2.77 1.20 4.95
N GLY A 108 2.82 0.59 6.15
CA GLY A 108 3.78 -0.45 6.48
C GLY A 108 5.18 0.04 6.81
N ARG A 109 5.37 1.33 7.11
CA ARG A 109 6.67 1.89 7.49
C ARG A 109 6.86 1.81 9.00
N PRO A 110 8.06 1.50 9.51
CA PRO A 110 8.30 1.51 10.94
C PRO A 110 8.21 2.92 11.53
N ILE A 111 7.55 3.06 12.67
CA ILE A 111 7.41 4.31 13.42
C ILE A 111 7.89 4.18 14.88
N ASP A 112 8.58 3.09 15.19
CA ASP A 112 9.04 2.72 16.54
C ASP A 112 10.49 3.11 16.83
N GLU A 113 11.13 3.87 15.94
CA GLU A 113 12.54 4.30 16.05
C GLU A 113 13.57 3.14 16.09
N LEU A 114 13.14 1.91 15.79
CA LEU A 114 14.02 0.73 15.78
C LEU A 114 14.71 0.47 14.42
N GLY A 115 14.66 1.45 13.51
CA GLY A 115 15.25 1.35 12.18
C GLY A 115 14.36 0.66 11.14
N GLU A 116 14.82 0.68 9.90
CA GLU A 116 14.13 0.08 8.77
C GLU A 116 14.07 -1.46 8.85
N PHE A 117 13.11 -2.05 8.13
CA PHE A 117 13.01 -3.51 8.06
C PHE A 117 14.09 -4.08 7.15
N GLU A 118 14.77 -5.11 7.65
CA GLU A 118 15.71 -5.90 6.86
C GLU A 118 15.03 -7.16 6.32
N ASN A 119 15.46 -7.62 5.13
CA ASN A 119 15.06 -8.90 4.54
C ASN A 119 13.54 -9.07 4.34
N ILE A 120 12.86 -8.04 3.85
CA ILE A 120 11.44 -8.16 3.47
C ILE A 120 11.32 -9.18 2.32
N THR A 121 10.63 -10.28 2.57
CA THR A 121 10.48 -11.39 1.62
C THR A 121 9.13 -11.42 0.94
N ALA A 122 8.10 -10.79 1.53
CA ALA A 122 6.75 -10.82 1.02
C ALA A 122 6.01 -9.50 1.25
N TYR A 123 5.10 -9.18 0.33
CA TYR A 123 4.16 -8.08 0.43
C TYR A 123 2.75 -8.59 0.20
N PHE A 124 1.79 -8.10 0.97
CA PHE A 124 0.37 -8.36 0.76
C PHE A 124 -0.36 -7.09 0.39
N ASN A 125 -1.37 -7.22 -0.48
CA ASN A 125 -2.24 -6.11 -0.78
C ASN A 125 -3.06 -5.76 0.48
N ALA A 126 -3.11 -4.48 0.83
CA ALA A 126 -3.90 -4.02 1.97
C ALA A 126 -5.39 -4.32 1.76
N ASP A 127 -5.85 -4.27 0.51
CA ASP A 127 -7.21 -4.65 0.10
C ASP A 127 -7.26 -6.13 -0.30
N SER A 128 -6.98 -7.01 0.67
CA SER A 128 -7.09 -8.45 0.46
C SER A 128 -8.52 -8.93 0.61
N PRO A 129 -9.02 -9.83 -0.27
CA PRO A 129 -10.37 -10.35 -0.16
C PRO A 129 -10.55 -11.08 1.19
N TYR A 130 -11.70 -10.84 1.83
CA TYR A 130 -12.03 -11.51 3.07
C TYR A 130 -12.10 -13.04 2.91
N THR A 131 -11.62 -13.75 3.90
CA THR A 131 -11.70 -15.21 3.92
C THR A 131 -13.16 -15.63 4.11
N ILE A 132 -13.67 -16.44 3.18
CA ILE A 132 -15.03 -16.98 3.26
C ILE A 132 -15.18 -17.73 4.60
N PRO A 133 -16.20 -17.41 5.44
CA PRO A 133 -16.34 -17.98 6.78
C PRO A 133 -16.32 -19.52 6.81
N LEU A 134 -16.90 -20.17 5.80
CA LEU A 134 -16.94 -21.64 5.68
C LEU A 134 -15.58 -22.28 5.38
N ARG A 135 -14.60 -21.50 4.91
CA ARG A 135 -13.23 -21.96 4.64
C ARG A 135 -12.27 -21.72 5.81
N ARG A 136 -12.73 -21.07 6.88
CA ARG A 136 -11.89 -20.88 8.07
C ARG A 136 -11.65 -22.20 8.75
N PRO A 137 -10.40 -22.56 9.09
CA PRO A 137 -10.11 -23.75 9.87
C PRO A 137 -10.78 -23.63 11.24
N ARG A 138 -11.12 -24.78 11.83
CA ARG A 138 -11.60 -24.82 13.22
C ARG A 138 -10.46 -24.43 14.16
N ILE A 139 -10.82 -23.76 15.25
CA ILE A 139 -9.89 -23.44 16.33
C ILE A 139 -9.83 -24.65 17.24
N ASP A 140 -8.72 -25.39 17.20
CA ASP A 140 -8.52 -26.66 17.92
C ASP A 140 -7.25 -26.66 18.78
N THR A 141 -6.41 -25.65 18.63
CA THR A 141 -5.13 -25.56 19.34
C THR A 141 -5.23 -24.53 20.46
N PRO A 142 -5.06 -24.91 21.72
CA PRO A 142 -5.07 -23.97 22.83
C PRO A 142 -3.83 -23.08 22.80
N LEU A 143 -3.98 -21.82 23.24
CA LEU A 143 -2.92 -20.83 23.30
C LEU A 143 -2.76 -20.35 24.75
N SER A 144 -1.55 -20.47 25.31
CA SER A 144 -1.22 -19.93 26.62
C SER A 144 -0.75 -18.49 26.51
N TYR A 145 -1.28 -17.64 27.38
CA TYR A 145 -0.93 -16.22 27.47
C TYR A 145 0.06 -15.91 28.61
N GLY A 146 0.37 -16.89 29.45
CA GLY A 146 1.24 -16.70 30.62
C GLY A 146 0.56 -16.02 31.80
N VAL A 147 -0.72 -15.71 31.69
CA VAL A 147 -1.52 -15.13 32.79
C VAL A 147 -2.32 -16.25 33.45
N LYS A 148 -1.96 -16.61 34.69
CA LYS A 148 -2.55 -17.76 35.41
C LYS A 148 -4.07 -17.74 35.48
N ALA A 149 -4.70 -16.57 35.65
CA ALA A 149 -6.15 -16.43 35.70
C ALA A 149 -6.80 -16.76 34.34
N ILE A 150 -6.15 -16.39 33.23
CA ILE A 150 -6.63 -16.67 31.87
C ILE A 150 -6.37 -18.16 31.56
N ASP A 151 -5.12 -18.60 31.67
CA ASP A 151 -4.72 -19.94 31.27
C ASP A 151 -5.38 -21.05 32.12
N GLY A 152 -5.70 -20.74 33.38
CA GLY A 152 -6.32 -21.70 34.31
C GLY A 152 -7.84 -21.73 34.30
N MET A 153 -8.50 -20.66 33.88
CA MET A 153 -9.97 -20.53 33.98
C MET A 153 -10.66 -20.36 32.61
N LEU A 154 -9.93 -19.90 31.58
CA LEU A 154 -10.44 -19.62 30.25
C LEU A 154 -9.59 -20.31 29.21
N THR A 155 -10.15 -21.25 28.47
CA THR A 155 -9.42 -21.84 27.33
C THR A 155 -9.54 -20.94 26.13
N ILE A 156 -8.41 -20.37 25.70
CA ILE A 156 -8.35 -19.52 24.50
C ILE A 156 -7.62 -20.29 23.40
N GLY A 157 -8.22 -20.33 22.21
CA GLY A 157 -7.66 -21.02 21.07
C GLY A 157 -6.87 -20.09 20.15
N LYS A 158 -5.86 -20.63 19.48
CA LYS A 158 -5.05 -19.91 18.49
C LYS A 158 -5.94 -19.45 17.33
N GLY A 159 -6.02 -18.12 17.10
CA GLY A 159 -6.91 -17.51 16.09
C GLY A 159 -8.30 -17.16 16.59
N GLN A 160 -8.61 -17.36 17.89
CA GLN A 160 -9.86 -16.94 18.50
C GLN A 160 -9.92 -15.43 18.68
N ARG A 161 -11.11 -14.84 18.48
CA ARG A 161 -11.38 -13.45 18.85
C ARG A 161 -11.84 -13.41 20.30
N MET A 162 -11.21 -12.56 21.09
CA MET A 162 -11.55 -12.30 22.49
C MET A 162 -11.85 -10.81 22.64
N GLY A 163 -12.85 -10.50 23.42
CA GLY A 163 -13.26 -9.15 23.84
C GLY A 163 -13.65 -9.11 25.30
#